data_ae80b87e53e63f6acf3f7df925f0da16
#
_entry.id   ae80b87e53e63f6acf3f7df925f0da16
#
_cell.length_a   1.000
_cell.length_b   1.000
_cell.length_c   1.000
_cell.angle_alpha   90.00
_cell.angle_beta   90.00
_cell.angle_gamma   90.00
#
_symmetry.space_group_name_H-M   'P 1'
#
loop_
_entity.id
_entity.type
_entity.pdbx_description
1 polymer ?
#
loop_
_entity_poly.entity_id
_entity_poly.type
_entity_poly.pdbx_seq_one_letter_code
_entity_poly.pdbx_strand_id
1 'polypeptide(L)'
;MQGKQPVKHFMGLGGFLLACFFCSFPAASAASPDPLKELVNSKPKNQALKFSPTFEGRGDGLVTCPVSGEKVTTKSLKAEYFGRTFYFCCEGCLKSAARSPERYVKPTMAEQQQAVKAYIAKVPQAPSGEEYCNE
;
A
#
# COMPACT_ATOMS: atom_id res chain seq x y z
N MET A 1 -12.22 21.77 -35.62
CA MET A 1 -13.28 22.63 -35.06
C MET A 1 -12.95 22.87 -33.60
N GLN A 2 -12.48 24.08 -33.31
CA GLN A 2 -11.99 24.47 -31.99
C GLN A 2 -13.11 25.14 -31.21
N GLY A 3 -13.48 24.58 -30.08
CA GLY A 3 -14.44 25.17 -29.14
C GLY A 3 -13.71 26.06 -28.12
N LYS A 4 -13.80 27.36 -28.32
CA LYS A 4 -13.25 28.41 -27.48
C LYS A 4 -14.23 28.71 -26.33
N GLN A 5 -13.85 28.50 -25.09
CA GLN A 5 -14.66 28.87 -23.92
C GLN A 5 -14.26 30.25 -23.38
N PRO A 6 -15.21 31.13 -23.05
CA PRO A 6 -14.92 32.48 -22.56
C PRO A 6 -14.68 32.50 -21.05
N VAL A 7 -13.60 33.15 -20.67
CA VAL A 7 -13.29 33.51 -19.26
C VAL A 7 -14.20 34.66 -18.81
N LYS A 8 -14.98 34.43 -17.75
CA LYS A 8 -15.72 35.49 -17.07
C LYS A 8 -14.87 36.06 -15.94
N HIS A 9 -14.43 37.31 -16.14
CA HIS A 9 -13.90 38.17 -15.10
C HIS A 9 -15.02 38.52 -14.10
N PHE A 10 -14.83 38.22 -12.85
CA PHE A 10 -15.66 38.74 -11.79
C PHE A 10 -14.81 39.69 -10.91
N MET A 11 -14.97 40.99 -11.21
CA MET A 11 -14.46 42.11 -10.42
C MET A 11 -15.49 42.38 -9.33
N GLY A 12 -15.15 42.16 -8.08
CA GLY A 12 -15.97 42.50 -6.91
C GLY A 12 -15.14 43.26 -5.87
N LEU A 13 -15.17 44.56 -5.99
CA LEU A 13 -14.71 45.50 -4.97
C LEU A 13 -15.68 45.47 -3.81
N GLY A 14 -15.22 45.33 -2.58
CA GLY A 14 -16.04 45.45 -1.40
C GLY A 14 -15.18 45.41 -0.16
N GLY A 15 -14.72 46.57 0.29
CA GLY A 15 -14.07 46.75 1.58
C GLY A 15 -15.06 46.63 2.74
N PHE A 16 -14.62 46.01 3.82
CA PHE A 16 -15.23 46.26 5.13
C PHE A 16 -14.18 46.22 6.24
N LEU A 17 -14.29 47.23 7.06
CA LEU A 17 -13.46 47.62 8.18
C LEU A 17 -13.58 46.65 9.39
N LEU A 18 -12.50 46.62 10.13
CA LEU A 18 -12.36 46.47 11.60
C LEU A 18 -13.35 45.60 12.38
N ALA A 19 -12.82 44.57 13.03
CA ALA A 19 -13.07 44.38 14.46
C ALA A 19 -12.03 43.42 15.06
N CYS A 20 -11.23 43.95 15.96
CA CYS A 20 -10.39 43.19 16.88
C CYS A 20 -11.27 42.30 17.76
N PHE A 21 -11.05 41.00 17.71
CA PHE A 21 -11.49 40.10 18.78
C PHE A 21 -10.28 39.27 19.23
N PHE A 22 -9.73 39.69 20.35
CA PHE A 22 -8.91 38.88 21.21
C PHE A 22 -9.78 37.72 21.70
N CYS A 23 -9.69 36.55 21.09
CA CYS A 23 -10.17 35.32 21.69
C CYS A 23 -8.95 34.52 22.17
N SER A 24 -8.75 34.59 23.48
CA SER A 24 -7.93 33.65 24.24
C SER A 24 -8.38 32.22 23.92
N PHE A 25 -7.55 31.46 23.25
CA PHE A 25 -7.77 30.03 23.13
C PHE A 25 -7.23 29.32 24.37
N PRO A 26 -8.05 28.57 25.07
CA PRO A 26 -7.59 27.69 26.13
C PRO A 26 -6.85 26.48 25.53
N ALA A 27 -5.89 26.03 26.28
CA ALA A 27 -5.00 24.91 26.09
C ALA A 27 -5.62 23.74 25.35
N ALA A 28 -5.05 23.42 24.20
CA ALA A 28 -5.27 22.15 23.53
C ALA A 28 -4.73 21.03 24.41
N SER A 29 -5.64 20.21 24.89
CA SER A 29 -5.37 18.94 25.53
C SER A 29 -4.51 18.09 24.58
N ALA A 30 -3.28 17.82 25.00
CA ALA A 30 -2.39 16.90 24.31
C ALA A 30 -2.98 15.49 24.41
N ALA A 31 -3.67 15.05 23.37
CA ALA A 31 -4.02 13.64 23.19
C ALA A 31 -2.71 12.88 23.02
N SER A 32 -2.36 12.04 23.99
CA SER A 32 -1.25 11.09 23.89
C SER A 32 -1.40 10.26 22.62
N PRO A 33 -0.41 10.23 21.75
CA PRO A 33 -0.45 9.34 20.61
C PRO A 33 -0.38 7.88 21.11
N ASP A 34 -1.38 7.10 20.74
CA ASP A 34 -1.43 5.66 20.98
C ASP A 34 -0.19 4.99 20.37
N PRO A 35 0.69 4.36 21.17
CA PRO A 35 1.93 3.77 20.65
C PRO A 35 1.69 2.62 19.66
N LEU A 36 0.47 2.08 19.63
CA LEU A 36 0.08 1.03 18.70
C LEU A 36 -0.28 1.55 17.30
N LYS A 37 -0.68 2.81 17.17
CA LYS A 37 -0.97 3.42 15.86
C LYS A 37 0.29 3.84 15.11
N GLU A 38 1.37 4.10 15.82
CA GLU A 38 2.64 4.49 15.21
C GLU A 38 3.36 3.31 14.53
N LEU A 39 3.15 2.09 15.03
CA LEU A 39 3.67 0.87 14.42
C LEU A 39 3.00 0.51 13.09
N VAL A 40 1.76 0.95 12.87
CA VAL A 40 1.02 0.68 11.62
C VAL A 40 1.31 1.74 10.56
N ASN A 41 1.73 2.93 10.96
CA ASN A 41 1.94 4.07 10.06
C ASN A 41 3.41 4.42 9.85
N SER A 42 4.34 3.61 10.33
CA SER A 42 5.75 3.73 9.96
C SER A 42 5.90 3.27 8.52
N LYS A 43 5.62 4.19 7.60
CA LYS A 43 6.09 4.15 6.22
C LYS A 43 7.54 3.68 6.29
N PRO A 44 7.92 2.53 5.71
CA PRO A 44 9.29 2.11 5.72
C PRO A 44 10.11 3.24 5.11
N LYS A 45 10.92 3.89 5.92
CA LYS A 45 11.94 4.82 5.41
C LYS A 45 12.71 4.01 4.38
N ASN A 46 12.68 4.45 3.14
CA ASN A 46 13.55 3.95 2.08
C ASN A 46 15.01 4.10 2.55
N GLN A 47 15.43 3.18 3.40
CA GLN A 47 16.85 2.88 3.48
C GLN A 47 17.14 2.22 2.14
N ALA A 48 17.89 2.90 1.31
CA ALA A 48 18.45 2.35 0.09
C ALA A 48 19.30 1.14 0.50
N LEU A 49 18.63 -0.01 0.68
CA LEU A 49 19.27 -1.28 0.84
C LEU A 49 20.05 -1.51 -0.44
N LYS A 50 21.34 -1.73 -0.29
CA LYS A 50 22.33 -1.97 -1.36
C LYS A 50 21.97 -3.16 -2.26
N PHE A 51 20.91 -3.88 -1.93
CA PHE A 51 20.34 -5.00 -2.66
C PHE A 51 18.85 -4.71 -2.87
N SER A 52 18.47 -4.39 -4.11
CA SER A 52 17.06 -4.45 -4.49
C SER A 52 16.59 -5.88 -4.23
N PRO A 53 15.58 -6.11 -3.38
CA PRO A 53 15.09 -7.46 -3.15
C PRO A 53 14.62 -8.05 -4.47
N THR A 54 15.10 -9.26 -4.77
CA THR A 54 14.63 -9.99 -5.95
C THR A 54 13.16 -10.28 -5.78
N PHE A 55 12.34 -9.99 -6.81
CA PHE A 55 10.93 -10.33 -6.78
C PHE A 55 10.75 -11.85 -6.83
N GLU A 56 9.96 -12.39 -5.91
CA GLU A 56 9.70 -13.82 -5.72
C GLU A 56 8.21 -14.14 -5.66
N GLY A 57 7.36 -13.18 -5.98
CA GLY A 57 5.91 -13.34 -5.94
C GLY A 57 5.42 -14.34 -6.97
N ARG A 58 4.44 -15.18 -6.58
CA ARG A 58 3.88 -16.27 -7.38
C ARG A 58 2.41 -16.08 -7.73
N GLY A 59 1.74 -15.13 -7.11
CA GLY A 59 0.32 -14.91 -7.31
C GLY A 59 -0.05 -13.44 -7.49
N ASP A 60 -1.31 -13.23 -7.86
CA ASP A 60 -1.86 -11.91 -8.12
C ASP A 60 -2.27 -11.14 -6.85
N GLY A 61 -2.41 -11.83 -5.73
CA GLY A 61 -2.85 -11.27 -4.46
C GLY A 61 -4.36 -11.12 -4.34
N LEU A 62 -5.17 -11.54 -5.32
CA LEU A 62 -6.63 -11.49 -5.31
C LEU A 62 -7.28 -12.88 -5.34
N VAL A 63 -6.90 -13.69 -6.29
CA VAL A 63 -7.37 -15.07 -6.47
C VAL A 63 -6.31 -16.07 -6.02
N THR A 64 -5.06 -15.70 -6.19
CA THR A 64 -3.89 -16.47 -5.81
C THR A 64 -3.03 -15.71 -4.81
N CYS A 65 -2.48 -16.44 -3.84
CA CYS A 65 -1.61 -15.89 -2.82
C CYS A 65 -0.33 -15.30 -3.45
N PRO A 66 0.05 -14.06 -3.14
CA PRO A 66 1.23 -13.44 -3.76
C PRO A 66 2.54 -14.12 -3.36
N VAL A 67 2.58 -14.85 -2.24
CA VAL A 67 3.78 -15.55 -1.75
C VAL A 67 3.86 -16.95 -2.32
N SER A 68 2.87 -17.81 -2.06
CA SER A 68 2.89 -19.23 -2.45
C SER A 68 2.38 -19.50 -3.86
N GLY A 69 1.53 -18.62 -4.41
CA GLY A 69 0.84 -18.86 -5.67
C GLY A 69 -0.42 -19.72 -5.56
N GLU A 70 -0.71 -20.26 -4.38
CA GLU A 70 -1.89 -21.07 -4.14
C GLU A 70 -3.18 -20.26 -4.22
N LYS A 71 -4.26 -20.96 -4.53
CA LYS A 71 -5.59 -20.35 -4.59
C LYS A 71 -6.03 -19.87 -3.20
N VAL A 72 -6.42 -18.62 -3.11
CA VAL A 72 -6.99 -18.04 -1.89
C VAL A 72 -8.43 -18.55 -1.75
N THR A 73 -8.68 -19.38 -0.75
CA THR A 73 -10.00 -19.94 -0.45
C THR A 73 -10.80 -19.04 0.48
N THR A 74 -10.13 -18.36 1.40
CA THR A 74 -10.74 -17.43 2.36
C THR A 74 -10.13 -16.05 2.26
N LYS A 75 -10.96 -15.00 2.34
CA LYS A 75 -10.49 -13.61 2.31
C LYS A 75 -10.30 -13.00 3.71
N SER A 76 -10.14 -13.85 4.73
CA SER A 76 -9.92 -13.41 6.12
C SER A 76 -8.51 -12.88 6.34
N LEU A 77 -7.51 -13.52 5.73
CA LEU A 77 -6.11 -13.13 5.80
C LEU A 77 -5.81 -12.11 4.72
N LYS A 78 -5.71 -10.85 5.09
CA LYS A 78 -5.49 -9.73 4.17
C LYS A 78 -4.52 -8.71 4.74
N ALA A 79 -3.80 -8.02 3.87
CA ALA A 79 -3.01 -6.84 4.21
C ALA A 79 -3.06 -5.84 3.06
N GLU A 80 -2.80 -4.58 3.38
CA GLU A 80 -2.76 -3.49 2.41
C GLU A 80 -1.32 -3.07 2.15
N TYR A 81 -0.95 -3.07 0.86
CA TYR A 81 0.33 -2.58 0.37
C TYR A 81 0.12 -1.70 -0.85
N PHE A 82 0.78 -0.57 -0.91
CA PHE A 82 0.70 0.38 -2.03
C PHE A 82 -0.73 0.84 -2.36
N GLY A 83 -1.62 0.91 -1.34
CA GLY A 83 -3.03 1.28 -1.51
C GLY A 83 -3.90 0.18 -2.12
N ARG A 84 -3.41 -1.08 -2.19
CA ARG A 84 -4.14 -2.25 -2.67
C ARG A 84 -4.28 -3.29 -1.58
N THR A 85 -5.42 -3.97 -1.54
CA THR A 85 -5.65 -5.10 -0.64
C THR A 85 -5.17 -6.40 -1.31
N PHE A 86 -4.34 -7.15 -0.60
CA PHE A 86 -3.85 -8.48 -0.98
C PHE A 86 -4.42 -9.52 -0.03
N TYR A 87 -4.76 -10.68 -0.56
CA TYR A 87 -5.26 -11.82 0.21
C TYR A 87 -4.22 -12.94 0.22
N PHE A 88 -4.16 -13.67 1.34
CA PHE A 88 -3.16 -14.71 1.59
C PHE A 88 -3.85 -16.04 1.90
N CYS A 89 -3.21 -17.15 1.55
CA CYS A 89 -3.73 -18.49 1.80
C CYS A 89 -3.56 -18.89 3.28
N CYS A 90 -2.48 -18.46 3.94
CA CYS A 90 -2.16 -18.80 5.32
C CYS A 90 -1.42 -17.66 6.06
N GLU A 91 -1.31 -17.79 7.39
CA GLU A 91 -0.62 -16.79 8.22
C GLU A 91 0.88 -16.70 7.94
N GLY A 92 1.55 -17.80 7.61
CA GLY A 92 2.96 -17.81 7.23
C GLY A 92 3.23 -16.90 6.03
N CYS A 93 2.40 -17.00 4.98
CA CYS A 93 2.47 -16.12 3.82
C CYS A 93 2.22 -14.65 4.17
N LEU A 94 1.25 -14.38 5.05
CA LEU A 94 0.99 -13.02 5.53
C LEU A 94 2.20 -12.44 6.27
N LYS A 95 2.81 -13.23 7.17
CA LYS A 95 4.02 -12.83 7.90
C LYS A 95 5.22 -12.60 6.97
N SER A 96 5.40 -13.47 5.97
CA SER A 96 6.48 -13.32 4.97
C SER A 96 6.32 -12.04 4.15
N ALA A 97 5.11 -11.75 3.69
CA ALA A 97 4.81 -10.50 2.98
C ALA A 97 4.96 -9.26 3.89
N ALA A 98 4.64 -9.36 5.18
CA ALA A 98 4.82 -8.27 6.13
C ALA A 98 6.30 -7.94 6.38
N ARG A 99 7.19 -8.95 6.36
CA ARG A 99 8.64 -8.75 6.52
C ARG A 99 9.29 -8.08 5.31
N SER A 100 8.85 -8.42 4.10
CA SER A 100 9.46 -7.95 2.84
C SER A 100 8.40 -7.83 1.74
N PRO A 101 7.51 -6.84 1.82
CA PRO A 101 6.39 -6.72 0.88
C PRO A 101 6.85 -6.58 -0.57
N GLU A 102 7.93 -5.84 -0.82
CA GLU A 102 8.47 -5.58 -2.16
C GLU A 102 8.92 -6.85 -2.91
N ARG A 103 9.19 -7.94 -2.20
CA ARG A 103 9.53 -9.24 -2.81
C ARG A 103 8.33 -9.95 -3.40
N TYR A 104 7.13 -9.69 -2.88
CA TYR A 104 5.94 -10.47 -3.21
C TYR A 104 4.83 -9.66 -3.85
N VAL A 105 4.83 -8.33 -3.65
CA VAL A 105 3.74 -7.48 -4.12
C VAL A 105 4.24 -6.28 -4.92
N LYS A 106 3.43 -5.84 -5.90
CA LYS A 106 3.70 -4.67 -6.75
C LYS A 106 2.57 -3.66 -6.65
N PRO A 107 2.84 -2.38 -6.92
CA PRO A 107 1.86 -1.30 -6.81
C PRO A 107 0.62 -1.51 -7.68
N THR A 108 0.80 -1.99 -8.90
CA THR A 108 -0.31 -2.19 -9.83
C THR A 108 -0.53 -3.68 -10.13
N MET A 109 -1.75 -4.03 -10.55
CA MET A 109 -2.07 -5.39 -10.96
C MET A 109 -1.28 -5.83 -12.19
N ALA A 110 -1.10 -4.93 -13.15
CA ALA A 110 -0.34 -5.23 -14.37
C ALA A 110 1.12 -5.55 -14.05
N GLU A 111 1.77 -4.75 -13.20
CA GLU A 111 3.13 -4.99 -12.73
C GLU A 111 3.24 -6.30 -11.94
N GLN A 112 2.23 -6.59 -11.08
CA GLN A 112 2.17 -7.85 -10.34
C GLN A 112 2.18 -9.05 -11.29
N GLN A 113 1.27 -9.07 -12.27
CA GLN A 113 1.16 -10.16 -13.23
C GLN A 113 2.41 -10.30 -14.09
N GLN A 114 3.00 -9.19 -14.52
CA GLN A 114 4.23 -9.21 -15.31
C GLN A 114 5.41 -9.73 -14.48
N ALA A 115 5.56 -9.29 -13.24
CA ALA A 115 6.62 -9.73 -12.35
C ALA A 115 6.50 -11.22 -11.99
N VAL A 116 5.28 -11.72 -11.74
CA VAL A 116 5.00 -13.14 -11.50
C VAL A 116 5.37 -13.98 -12.71
N LYS A 117 4.96 -13.60 -13.92
CA LYS A 117 5.34 -14.30 -15.16
C LYS A 117 6.85 -14.35 -15.34
N ALA A 118 7.54 -13.23 -15.10
CA ALA A 118 9.00 -13.17 -15.22
C ALA A 118 9.71 -14.03 -14.17
N TYR A 119 9.17 -14.11 -12.95
CA TYR A 119 9.72 -14.97 -11.91
C TYR A 119 9.54 -16.46 -12.23
N ILE A 120 8.32 -16.89 -12.56
CA ILE A 120 8.02 -18.28 -12.91
C ILE A 120 8.83 -18.74 -14.12
N ALA A 121 9.07 -17.88 -15.10
CA ALA A 121 9.91 -18.20 -16.25
C ALA A 121 11.38 -18.47 -15.88
N LYS A 122 11.88 -17.84 -14.81
CA LYS A 122 13.25 -18.05 -14.31
C LYS A 122 13.37 -19.23 -13.36
N VAL A 123 12.33 -19.55 -12.62
CA VAL A 123 12.31 -20.58 -11.57
C VAL A 123 11.08 -21.48 -11.75
N PRO A 124 11.04 -22.28 -12.83
CA PRO A 124 9.87 -23.09 -13.16
C PRO A 124 9.56 -24.20 -12.13
N GLN A 125 10.54 -24.56 -11.30
CA GLN A 125 10.42 -25.58 -10.24
C GLN A 125 10.48 -24.96 -8.83
N ALA A 126 9.99 -23.75 -8.67
CA ALA A 126 9.89 -23.16 -7.36
C ALA A 126 9.06 -24.06 -6.41
N PRO A 127 9.49 -24.27 -5.15
CA PRO A 127 8.82 -25.17 -4.22
C PRO A 127 7.33 -24.85 -4.12
N SER A 128 6.52 -25.89 -3.93
CA SER A 128 5.08 -25.76 -3.70
C SER A 128 4.83 -24.90 -2.45
N GLY A 129 3.70 -24.23 -2.40
CA GLY A 129 3.37 -23.30 -1.33
C GLY A 129 3.35 -23.87 0.09
N GLU A 130 3.41 -25.19 0.24
CA GLU A 130 3.42 -25.89 1.54
C GLU A 130 4.57 -25.47 2.46
N GLU A 131 5.72 -25.06 1.90
CA GLU A 131 6.87 -24.62 2.67
C GLU A 131 6.58 -23.35 3.51
N TYR A 132 5.70 -22.47 3.03
CA TYR A 132 5.38 -21.22 3.71
C TYR A 132 4.26 -21.33 4.74
N CYS A 133 3.52 -22.41 4.76
CA CYS A 133 2.38 -22.60 5.64
C CYS A 133 2.70 -23.35 6.94
N ASN A 134 3.93 -23.88 7.07
CA ASN A 134 4.35 -24.72 8.20
C ASN A 134 5.16 -23.95 9.29
N GLU A 135 5.31 -22.62 9.18
CA GLU A 135 6.00 -21.78 10.17
C GLU A 135 5.06 -21.15 11.21
#